data_b976fc9367b5067cea6f0ff24d4f4482
#
_entry.id   b976fc9367b5067cea6f0ff24d4f4482
#
_cell.length_a   1.000
_cell.length_b   1.000
_cell.length_c   1.000
_cell.angle_alpha   90.00
_cell.angle_beta   90.00
_cell.angle_gamma   90.00
#
_symmetry.space_group_name_H-M   'P 1'
#
loop_
_entity.id
_entity.type
_entity.pdbx_description
1 polymer ?
#
loop_
_entity_poly.entity_id
_entity_poly.type
_entity_poly.pdbx_seq_one_letter_code
_entity_poly.pdbx_strand_id
1 'polypeptide(L)'
;MVNEQKKVTAQTSSVGADGGQSHNKSTNTTIPEPQTKNNPEEEDYEEFFRQLNRMQDPSYLHTVTMEDLMDCVFQKKAAIIENLLYPGAYILAGAPKIGKSFLVAQMAYHVSTGKELWGYRVRQGSVLYLALEDDESRLQQRMYRMFGVEGTKSLYFATTAKMIGSGLDGQLEGFVREHPDTRLIIVDTLQKVRETAGDNYSYSSDYEVIGKLKQFADKHGVCILLVHHTRKQPAGDTFEMISGTTGLLGCADGALLMQKEKRTDGKATLDVVGRDQPDQRLYLSKDQEHLVWELERAKNELWKQPPDPVLEAVSKMVSAENPDWEGSPTELAETLQTDMAVNRLTKHLNVNAGRLLEEHHVKYENKTKHAGRRIRLTYMVVELPVVEVTE
;
A
#
# COMPACT_ATOMS: atom_id res chain seq x y z
N MET A 1 31.23 33.50 -40.66
CA MET A 1 30.43 34.70 -40.83
C MET A 1 29.69 34.90 -39.53
N VAL A 2 30.25 35.59 -38.60
CA VAL A 2 30.37 37.05 -38.36
C VAL A 2 29.02 37.65 -37.94
N ASN A 3 29.03 38.06 -36.65
CA ASN A 3 28.44 39.27 -36.03
C ASN A 3 26.95 39.21 -35.63
N GLU A 4 26.49 39.82 -34.56
CA GLU A 4 27.04 40.98 -33.76
C GLU A 4 26.33 41.11 -32.41
N GLN A 5 27.10 41.59 -31.43
CA GLN A 5 26.64 42.04 -30.12
C GLN A 5 25.98 43.41 -30.19
N LYS A 6 25.01 43.72 -29.32
CA LYS A 6 24.71 45.10 -28.93
C LYS A 6 24.62 45.22 -27.40
N LYS A 7 25.63 45.92 -26.86
CA LYS A 7 25.64 46.59 -25.55
C LYS A 7 24.80 47.86 -25.62
N VAL A 8 24.03 48.16 -24.59
CA VAL A 8 23.51 49.50 -24.33
C VAL A 8 23.98 49.95 -22.94
N THR A 9 24.74 51.02 -22.95
CA THR A 9 25.30 51.73 -21.80
C THR A 9 24.30 52.81 -21.35
N ALA A 10 24.06 52.96 -20.06
CA ALA A 10 23.31 54.08 -19.49
C ALA A 10 24.31 55.10 -18.90
N GLN A 11 24.16 56.33 -19.27
CA GLN A 11 24.92 57.44 -18.76
C GLN A 11 24.28 58.07 -17.52
N THR A 12 25.14 58.40 -16.59
CA THR A 12 24.91 59.30 -15.45
C THR A 12 24.95 60.75 -15.83
N SER A 13 24.07 61.58 -15.27
CA SER A 13 24.28 63.05 -15.20
C SER A 13 23.97 63.52 -13.77
N SER A 14 25.01 64.10 -13.18
CA SER A 14 25.03 64.84 -11.94
C SER A 14 24.71 66.32 -12.21
N VAL A 15 23.93 67.01 -11.39
CA VAL A 15 23.97 68.42 -11.17
C VAL A 15 23.76 68.72 -9.68
N GLY A 16 24.62 69.54 -9.13
CA GLY A 16 24.83 69.87 -7.74
C GLY A 16 24.21 71.16 -7.25
N ALA A 17 24.32 71.25 -5.93
CA ALA A 17 24.46 72.44 -5.04
C ALA A 17 23.33 73.48 -5.03
N ASP A 18 22.74 73.83 -3.94
CA ASP A 18 23.25 74.83 -3.04
C ASP A 18 22.34 75.04 -1.79
N GLY A 19 22.90 75.51 -0.77
CA GLY A 19 22.71 75.78 0.58
C GLY A 19 21.42 76.48 1.07
N GLY A 20 21.14 76.21 2.36
CA GLY A 20 20.11 76.92 3.13
C GLY A 20 19.93 76.33 4.53
N GLN A 21 20.68 76.82 5.50
CA GLN A 21 20.44 76.55 6.96
C GLN A 21 19.15 77.22 7.40
N SER A 22 18.27 76.46 8.02
CA SER A 22 17.32 77.05 8.97
C SER A 22 17.07 76.05 10.09
N HIS A 23 17.39 76.49 11.31
CA HIS A 23 17.07 75.76 12.56
C HIS A 23 15.57 75.68 12.78
N ASN A 24 15.05 74.49 12.87
CA ASN A 24 13.76 74.28 13.55
C ASN A 24 13.85 73.09 14.54
N LYS A 25 13.67 73.39 15.81
CA LYS A 25 13.49 72.43 16.85
C LYS A 25 12.24 71.63 16.59
N SER A 26 12.39 70.39 16.28
CA SER A 26 11.26 69.45 16.17
C SER A 26 11.24 68.56 17.41
N THR A 27 10.20 68.68 18.20
CA THR A 27 9.87 67.82 19.34
C THR A 27 9.60 66.43 18.81
N ASN A 28 10.42 65.47 19.24
CA ASN A 28 10.20 64.03 19.02
C ASN A 28 8.96 63.59 19.74
N THR A 29 7.85 63.53 19.08
CA THR A 29 6.69 62.74 19.53
C THR A 29 6.84 61.33 18.95
N THR A 30 7.33 60.42 19.76
CA THR A 30 7.38 58.97 19.43
C THR A 30 5.95 58.47 19.36
N ILE A 31 5.47 58.27 18.13
CA ILE A 31 4.23 57.52 17.87
C ILE A 31 4.55 56.05 18.21
N PRO A 32 3.82 55.39 19.14
CA PRO A 32 4.01 53.95 19.34
C PRO A 32 3.61 53.25 18.06
N GLU A 33 4.48 52.39 17.54
CA GLU A 33 4.19 51.46 16.47
C GLU A 33 2.97 50.61 16.90
N PRO A 34 1.98 50.41 16.03
CA PRO A 34 0.89 49.49 16.34
C PRO A 34 1.46 48.09 16.52
N GLN A 35 1.37 47.53 17.71
CA GLN A 35 1.55 46.12 17.95
C GLN A 35 0.51 45.40 17.11
N THR A 36 0.91 44.91 15.94
CA THR A 36 0.13 43.95 15.14
C THR A 36 -0.01 42.72 16.02
N LYS A 37 -1.18 42.54 16.63
CA LYS A 37 -1.60 41.24 17.14
C LYS A 37 -1.73 40.35 15.92
N ASN A 38 -0.77 39.48 15.70
CA ASN A 38 -0.84 38.45 14.68
C ASN A 38 -2.14 37.67 14.92
N ASN A 39 -2.96 37.61 13.90
CA ASN A 39 -4.17 36.81 13.91
C ASN A 39 -3.73 35.34 13.86
N PRO A 40 -4.16 34.46 14.79
CA PRO A 40 -3.76 33.06 14.82
C PRO A 40 -4.00 32.32 13.48
N GLU A 41 -5.00 32.75 12.72
CA GLU A 41 -5.28 32.19 11.38
C GLU A 41 -4.21 32.60 10.36
N GLU A 42 -3.62 33.78 10.42
CA GLU A 42 -2.56 34.23 9.52
C GLU A 42 -1.22 33.50 9.81
N GLU A 43 -0.90 33.22 11.07
CA GLU A 43 0.28 32.41 11.44
C GLU A 43 0.19 30.98 10.93
N ASP A 44 -0.98 30.34 11.03
CA ASP A 44 -1.24 29.00 10.50
C ASP A 44 -1.09 28.95 8.98
N TYR A 45 -1.57 29.99 8.26
CA TYR A 45 -1.40 30.08 6.79
C TYR A 45 0.06 30.29 6.39
N GLU A 46 0.81 31.16 7.09
CA GLU A 46 2.23 31.37 6.80
C GLU A 46 3.09 30.13 7.07
N GLU A 47 2.77 29.38 8.11
CA GLU A 47 3.45 28.11 8.43
C GLU A 47 3.13 27.05 7.38
N PHE A 48 1.88 26.93 6.96
CA PHE A 48 1.46 26.05 5.87
C PHE A 48 2.19 26.37 4.56
N PHE A 49 2.28 27.63 4.15
CA PHE A 49 3.02 28.03 2.94
C PHE A 49 4.53 27.82 3.08
N ARG A 50 5.10 28.01 4.27
CA ARG A 50 6.51 27.68 4.53
C ARG A 50 6.78 26.19 4.39
N GLN A 51 5.90 25.34 4.90
CA GLN A 51 6.00 23.90 4.76
C GLN A 51 5.84 23.47 3.30
N LEU A 52 4.87 24.03 2.57
CA LEU A 52 4.65 23.74 1.17
C LEU A 52 5.86 24.10 0.30
N ASN A 53 6.47 25.28 0.53
CA ASN A 53 7.67 25.70 -0.17
C ASN A 53 8.89 24.82 0.18
N ARG A 54 9.02 24.38 1.44
CA ARG A 54 10.04 23.40 1.84
C ARG A 54 9.88 22.07 1.10
N MET A 55 8.65 21.58 0.95
CA MET A 55 8.38 20.32 0.27
C MET A 55 8.71 20.37 -1.24
N GLN A 56 8.77 21.56 -1.83
CA GLN A 56 9.16 21.76 -3.23
C GLN A 56 10.68 21.90 -3.42
N ASP A 57 11.45 22.08 -2.34
CA ASP A 57 12.92 22.15 -2.41
C ASP A 57 13.49 20.74 -2.61
N PRO A 58 14.20 20.46 -3.72
CA PRO A 58 14.79 19.13 -3.97
C PRO A 58 15.81 18.69 -2.92
N SER A 59 16.37 19.64 -2.13
CA SER A 59 17.32 19.35 -1.05
C SER A 59 16.63 19.05 0.28
N TYR A 60 15.31 19.24 0.39
CA TYR A 60 14.58 19.04 1.62
C TYR A 60 14.26 17.54 1.85
N LEU A 61 14.84 17.00 2.93
CA LEU A 61 14.51 15.67 3.42
C LEU A 61 13.35 15.76 4.42
N HIS A 62 12.18 15.25 4.04
CA HIS A 62 11.04 15.14 4.95
C HIS A 62 11.35 14.14 6.07
N THR A 63 11.38 14.62 7.30
CA THR A 63 11.62 13.79 8.49
C THR A 63 10.50 13.95 9.49
N VAL A 64 10.21 12.89 10.21
CA VAL A 64 9.27 12.87 11.35
C VAL A 64 9.99 12.36 12.57
N THR A 65 9.67 12.86 13.75
CA THR A 65 10.24 12.34 14.99
C THR A 65 9.55 11.04 15.40
N MET A 66 10.18 10.23 16.25
CA MET A 66 9.54 9.04 16.81
C MET A 66 8.29 9.42 17.62
N GLU A 67 8.30 10.57 18.26
CA GLU A 67 7.16 11.06 19.04
C GLU A 67 5.97 11.38 18.14
N ASP A 68 6.19 12.08 17.03
CA ASP A 68 5.16 12.38 16.03
C ASP A 68 4.59 11.09 15.43
N LEU A 69 5.43 10.09 15.14
CA LEU A 69 4.97 8.78 14.65
C LEU A 69 4.03 8.09 15.64
N MET A 70 4.32 8.15 16.95
CA MET A 70 3.48 7.54 17.98
C MET A 70 2.18 8.31 18.22
N ASP A 71 2.15 9.59 17.86
CA ASP A 71 0.94 10.41 17.93
C ASP A 71 0.02 10.26 16.70
N CYS A 72 0.50 9.66 15.62
CA CYS A 72 -0.28 9.36 14.43
C CYS A 72 -1.07 8.05 14.57
N VAL A 73 -2.28 8.03 13.99
CA VAL A 73 -3.06 6.79 13.80
C VAL A 73 -2.87 6.33 12.36
N PHE A 74 -2.12 5.25 12.18
CA PHE A 74 -1.98 4.61 10.88
C PHE A 74 -3.01 3.48 10.75
N GLN A 75 -3.84 3.57 9.72
CA GLN A 75 -4.72 2.46 9.40
C GLN A 75 -3.92 1.35 8.73
N LYS A 76 -4.01 0.14 9.25
CA LYS A 76 -3.39 -1.03 8.62
C LYS A 76 -3.98 -1.23 7.24
N LYS A 77 -3.13 -1.49 6.25
CA LYS A 77 -3.57 -1.82 4.90
C LYS A 77 -4.39 -3.11 4.96
N ALA A 78 -5.67 -3.05 4.60
CA ALA A 78 -6.52 -4.24 4.57
C ALA A 78 -6.00 -5.24 3.53
N ALA A 79 -5.96 -6.54 3.89
CA ALA A 79 -5.57 -7.60 2.98
C ALA A 79 -6.44 -7.62 1.73
N ILE A 80 -5.86 -7.97 0.60
CA ILE A 80 -6.59 -8.29 -0.64
C ILE A 80 -7.10 -9.73 -0.58
N ILE A 81 -6.23 -10.65 -0.16
CA ILE A 81 -6.57 -12.02 0.24
C ILE A 81 -5.93 -12.23 1.61
N GLU A 82 -6.74 -12.48 2.62
CA GLU A 82 -6.31 -12.64 4.00
C GLU A 82 -5.16 -13.65 4.12
N ASN A 83 -4.13 -13.31 4.88
CA ASN A 83 -2.92 -14.11 5.07
C ASN A 83 -2.09 -14.40 3.79
N LEU A 84 -2.47 -13.90 2.62
CA LEU A 84 -1.76 -14.18 1.36
C LEU A 84 -1.27 -12.93 0.64
N LEU A 85 -2.13 -11.94 0.39
CA LEU A 85 -1.81 -10.77 -0.41
C LEU A 85 -2.30 -9.49 0.27
N TYR A 86 -1.41 -8.53 0.39
CA TYR A 86 -1.68 -7.18 0.87
C TYR A 86 -1.34 -6.16 -0.23
N PRO A 87 -1.75 -4.89 -0.11
CA PRO A 87 -1.27 -3.84 -1.00
C PRO A 87 0.26 -3.75 -0.98
N GLY A 88 0.87 -3.78 -2.15
CA GLY A 88 2.33 -3.81 -2.33
C GLY A 88 2.75 -4.66 -3.52
N ALA A 89 4.04 -4.89 -3.69
CA ALA A 89 4.59 -5.73 -4.75
C ALA A 89 4.93 -7.14 -4.23
N TYR A 90 4.34 -8.15 -4.85
CA TYR A 90 4.52 -9.56 -4.51
C TYR A 90 5.07 -10.35 -5.69
N ILE A 91 5.84 -11.40 -5.41
CA ILE A 91 6.40 -12.29 -6.42
C ILE A 91 5.83 -13.70 -6.23
N LEU A 92 5.18 -14.26 -7.25
CA LEU A 92 4.88 -15.69 -7.32
C LEU A 92 5.93 -16.40 -8.17
N ALA A 93 6.82 -17.12 -7.53
CA ALA A 93 7.88 -17.86 -8.19
C ALA A 93 7.63 -19.37 -8.22
N GLY A 94 8.27 -20.05 -9.18
CA GLY A 94 8.25 -21.49 -9.26
C GLY A 94 8.68 -21.99 -10.65
N ALA A 95 9.00 -23.28 -10.75
CA ALA A 95 9.45 -23.89 -11.99
C ALA A 95 8.43 -23.71 -13.13
N PRO A 96 8.84 -23.71 -14.41
CA PRO A 96 7.92 -23.68 -15.53
C PRO A 96 6.94 -24.86 -15.49
N LYS A 97 5.67 -24.59 -15.89
CA LYS A 97 4.60 -25.59 -16.04
C LYS A 97 4.13 -26.29 -14.74
N ILE A 98 4.38 -25.71 -13.55
CA ILE A 98 3.89 -26.28 -12.28
C ILE A 98 2.47 -25.85 -11.94
N GLY A 99 1.87 -24.91 -12.67
CA GLY A 99 0.48 -24.46 -12.47
C GLY A 99 0.33 -23.06 -11.87
N LYS A 100 1.38 -22.21 -11.92
CA LYS A 100 1.32 -20.81 -11.46
C LYS A 100 0.20 -20.01 -12.12
N SER A 101 0.08 -20.06 -13.46
CA SER A 101 -0.96 -19.32 -14.20
C SER A 101 -2.39 -19.77 -13.85
N PHE A 102 -2.60 -21.02 -13.42
CA PHE A 102 -3.88 -21.46 -12.86
C PHE A 102 -4.13 -20.86 -11.46
N LEU A 103 -3.10 -20.84 -10.63
CA LEU A 103 -3.20 -20.25 -9.29
C LEU A 103 -3.50 -18.75 -9.35
N VAL A 104 -2.81 -17.97 -10.21
CA VAL A 104 -3.09 -16.55 -10.32
C VAL A 104 -4.44 -16.26 -10.98
N ALA A 105 -4.89 -17.08 -11.93
CA ALA A 105 -6.23 -16.99 -12.50
C ALA A 105 -7.31 -17.26 -11.43
N GLN A 106 -7.07 -18.23 -10.53
CA GLN A 106 -7.94 -18.51 -9.41
C GLN A 106 -7.99 -17.32 -8.43
N MET A 107 -6.84 -16.80 -8.01
CA MET A 107 -6.78 -15.59 -7.17
C MET A 107 -7.51 -14.40 -7.81
N ALA A 108 -7.31 -14.18 -9.12
CA ALA A 108 -7.96 -13.12 -9.87
C ALA A 108 -9.49 -13.26 -9.85
N TYR A 109 -10.00 -14.47 -10.08
CA TYR A 109 -11.43 -14.73 -10.04
C TYR A 109 -12.02 -14.46 -8.65
N HIS A 110 -11.38 -14.97 -7.60
CA HIS A 110 -11.85 -14.77 -6.23
C HIS A 110 -11.85 -13.30 -5.82
N VAL A 111 -10.81 -12.53 -6.17
CA VAL A 111 -10.77 -11.08 -5.88
C VAL A 111 -11.83 -10.33 -6.67
N SER A 112 -12.06 -10.67 -7.94
CA SER A 112 -13.08 -10.00 -8.76
C SER A 112 -14.52 -10.31 -8.33
N THR A 113 -14.76 -11.48 -7.71
CA THR A 113 -16.10 -11.90 -7.28
C THR A 113 -16.35 -11.72 -5.78
N GLY A 114 -15.31 -11.48 -4.97
CA GLY A 114 -15.41 -11.40 -3.52
C GLY A 114 -15.63 -12.76 -2.83
N LYS A 115 -15.58 -13.88 -3.57
CA LYS A 115 -15.71 -15.22 -3.01
C LYS A 115 -14.45 -15.58 -2.21
N GLU A 116 -14.61 -16.22 -1.06
CA GLU A 116 -13.48 -16.70 -0.25
C GLU A 116 -12.57 -17.65 -1.03
N LEU A 117 -11.26 -17.51 -0.83
CA LEU A 117 -10.26 -18.43 -1.35
C LEU A 117 -9.73 -19.31 -0.22
N TRP A 118 -9.98 -20.60 -0.25
CA TRP A 118 -9.52 -21.57 0.78
C TRP A 118 -9.98 -21.25 2.19
N GLY A 119 -11.14 -20.59 2.35
CA GLY A 119 -11.64 -20.10 3.63
C GLY A 119 -10.99 -18.78 4.10
N TYR A 120 -10.08 -18.20 3.31
CA TYR A 120 -9.56 -16.86 3.55
C TYR A 120 -10.52 -15.80 2.98
N ARG A 121 -10.79 -14.76 3.76
CA ARG A 121 -11.61 -13.63 3.31
C ARG A 121 -10.91 -12.90 2.16
N VAL A 122 -11.69 -12.47 1.19
CA VAL A 122 -11.21 -11.77 0.00
C VAL A 122 -11.87 -10.40 -0.10
N ARG A 123 -11.07 -9.37 -0.27
CA ARG A 123 -11.55 -8.03 -0.53
C ARG A 123 -11.89 -7.88 -2.01
N GLN A 124 -13.18 -7.80 -2.31
CA GLN A 124 -13.66 -7.64 -3.69
C GLN A 124 -13.18 -6.33 -4.32
N GLY A 125 -12.91 -6.36 -5.63
CA GLY A 125 -12.62 -5.22 -6.48
C GLY A 125 -12.15 -5.62 -7.86
N SER A 126 -11.87 -4.62 -8.69
CA SER A 126 -11.39 -4.82 -10.05
C SER A 126 -9.99 -5.44 -10.07
N VAL A 127 -9.78 -6.36 -11.01
CA VAL A 127 -8.51 -7.08 -11.22
C VAL A 127 -8.06 -6.90 -12.66
N LEU A 128 -6.80 -6.48 -12.84
CA LEU A 128 -6.13 -6.50 -14.16
C LEU A 128 -5.19 -7.69 -14.23
N TYR A 129 -5.39 -8.58 -15.21
CA TYR A 129 -4.50 -9.72 -15.48
C TYR A 129 -3.80 -9.54 -16.82
N LEU A 130 -2.52 -9.14 -16.78
CA LEU A 130 -1.63 -9.12 -17.94
C LEU A 130 -1.13 -10.54 -18.22
N ALA A 131 -1.85 -11.27 -19.07
CA ALA A 131 -1.57 -12.66 -19.43
C ALA A 131 -0.70 -12.69 -20.70
N LEU A 132 0.57 -12.27 -20.59
CA LEU A 132 1.44 -11.95 -21.72
C LEU A 132 2.07 -13.17 -22.42
N GLU A 133 1.82 -14.37 -21.91
CA GLU A 133 2.22 -15.63 -22.53
C GLU A 133 1.01 -16.41 -23.13
N ASP A 134 -0.19 -15.85 -23.01
CA ASP A 134 -1.43 -16.45 -23.48
C ASP A 134 -2.05 -15.65 -24.64
N ASP A 135 -3.02 -16.26 -25.30
CA ASP A 135 -3.97 -15.61 -26.20
C ASP A 135 -5.39 -15.67 -25.60
N GLU A 136 -6.30 -14.88 -26.16
CA GLU A 136 -7.68 -14.78 -25.67
C GLU A 136 -8.43 -16.13 -25.74
N SER A 137 -8.18 -16.94 -26.72
CA SER A 137 -8.81 -18.25 -26.86
C SER A 137 -8.39 -19.21 -25.74
N ARG A 138 -7.10 -19.24 -25.41
CA ARG A 138 -6.60 -20.05 -24.29
C ARG A 138 -7.10 -19.55 -22.95
N LEU A 139 -7.18 -18.22 -22.77
CA LEU A 139 -7.75 -17.63 -21.58
C LEU A 139 -9.21 -18.01 -21.42
N GLN A 140 -10.01 -17.89 -22.49
CA GLN A 140 -11.42 -18.28 -22.48
C GLN A 140 -11.58 -19.76 -22.08
N GLN A 141 -10.84 -20.67 -22.74
CA GLN A 141 -10.91 -22.11 -22.44
C GLN A 141 -10.48 -22.41 -20.99
N ARG A 142 -9.43 -21.73 -20.48
CA ARG A 142 -8.96 -21.88 -19.10
C ARG A 142 -10.02 -21.42 -18.12
N MET A 143 -10.57 -20.22 -18.29
CA MET A 143 -11.58 -19.66 -17.39
C MET A 143 -12.86 -20.49 -17.43
N TYR A 144 -13.30 -20.93 -18.60
CA TYR A 144 -14.43 -21.84 -18.75
C TYR A 144 -14.22 -23.17 -17.99
N ARG A 145 -13.04 -23.77 -18.13
CA ARG A 145 -12.73 -25.03 -17.44
C ARG A 145 -12.66 -24.85 -15.92
N MET A 146 -12.14 -23.72 -15.45
CA MET A 146 -11.98 -23.46 -14.02
C MET A 146 -13.28 -23.04 -13.32
N PHE A 147 -14.12 -22.26 -13.98
CA PHE A 147 -15.25 -21.57 -13.34
C PHE A 147 -16.58 -21.71 -14.11
N GLY A 148 -16.60 -22.46 -15.20
CA GLY A 148 -17.79 -22.62 -16.02
C GLY A 148 -18.11 -21.36 -16.83
N VAL A 149 -19.41 -21.10 -17.02
CA VAL A 149 -19.91 -19.96 -17.81
C VAL A 149 -20.12 -18.69 -17.01
N GLU A 150 -19.95 -18.75 -15.69
CA GLU A 150 -20.14 -17.59 -14.81
C GLU A 150 -19.00 -16.59 -14.99
N GLY A 151 -19.29 -15.46 -15.64
CA GLY A 151 -18.35 -14.35 -15.82
C GLY A 151 -18.46 -13.31 -14.72
N THR A 152 -17.44 -12.46 -14.62
CA THR A 152 -17.45 -11.26 -13.79
C THR A 152 -17.05 -10.04 -14.61
N LYS A 153 -17.66 -8.88 -14.31
CA LYS A 153 -17.34 -7.61 -14.97
C LYS A 153 -16.12 -6.92 -14.36
N SER A 154 -15.57 -7.46 -13.25
CA SER A 154 -14.46 -6.88 -12.52
C SER A 154 -13.12 -7.61 -12.76
N LEU A 155 -13.03 -8.54 -13.72
CA LEU A 155 -11.81 -9.21 -14.13
C LEU A 155 -11.48 -8.86 -15.58
N TYR A 156 -10.39 -8.14 -15.77
CA TYR A 156 -9.93 -7.63 -17.06
C TYR A 156 -8.65 -8.37 -17.48
N PHE A 157 -8.59 -8.75 -18.75
CA PHE A 157 -7.42 -9.42 -19.34
C PHE A 157 -6.76 -8.54 -20.40
N ALA A 158 -5.43 -8.56 -20.42
CA ALA A 158 -4.66 -8.03 -21.53
C ALA A 158 -3.57 -9.04 -21.91
N THR A 159 -3.48 -9.36 -23.20
CA THR A 159 -2.48 -10.29 -23.77
C THR A 159 -1.25 -9.55 -24.29
N THR A 160 -1.29 -8.23 -24.31
CA THR A 160 -0.18 -7.36 -24.69
C THR A 160 -0.05 -6.19 -23.72
N ALA A 161 1.18 -5.77 -23.43
CA ALA A 161 1.48 -4.60 -22.63
C ALA A 161 2.79 -3.97 -23.10
N LYS A 162 3.00 -2.70 -22.78
CA LYS A 162 4.30 -2.04 -22.94
C LYS A 162 5.29 -2.51 -21.88
N MET A 163 6.58 -2.19 -22.07
CA MET A 163 7.61 -2.52 -21.10
C MET A 163 7.64 -1.50 -19.96
N ILE A 164 8.16 -1.91 -18.80
CA ILE A 164 8.39 -1.04 -17.65
C ILE A 164 9.41 0.03 -18.04
N GLY A 165 9.11 1.31 -17.73
CA GLY A 165 9.92 2.44 -18.16
C GLY A 165 9.67 2.90 -19.60
N SER A 166 8.96 2.11 -20.42
CA SER A 166 8.63 2.42 -21.82
C SER A 166 7.13 2.54 -22.07
N GLY A 167 6.35 2.83 -21.01
CA GLY A 167 4.93 3.17 -21.09
C GLY A 167 3.96 2.21 -20.39
N LEU A 168 4.43 1.13 -19.76
CA LEU A 168 3.58 0.30 -18.89
C LEU A 168 3.01 1.12 -17.73
N ASP A 169 3.85 1.95 -17.11
CA ASP A 169 3.43 2.84 -16.01
C ASP A 169 2.20 3.67 -16.40
N GLY A 170 2.22 4.28 -17.59
CA GLY A 170 1.08 5.04 -18.11
C GLY A 170 -0.17 4.18 -18.39
N GLN A 171 0.02 2.91 -18.82
CA GLN A 171 -1.08 1.97 -19.02
C GLN A 171 -1.74 1.58 -17.70
N LEU A 172 -0.92 1.32 -16.67
CA LEU A 172 -1.42 0.97 -15.32
C LEU A 172 -2.12 2.18 -14.67
N GLU A 173 -1.56 3.39 -14.78
CA GLU A 173 -2.20 4.63 -14.30
C GLU A 173 -3.56 4.88 -14.99
N GLY A 174 -3.64 4.64 -16.30
CA GLY A 174 -4.88 4.72 -17.06
C GLY A 174 -5.93 3.75 -16.52
N PHE A 175 -5.55 2.48 -16.34
CA PHE A 175 -6.44 1.44 -15.85
C PHE A 175 -6.98 1.74 -14.44
N VAL A 176 -6.11 2.11 -13.50
CA VAL A 176 -6.53 2.39 -12.11
C VAL A 176 -7.41 3.64 -12.05
N ARG A 177 -7.19 4.64 -12.92
CA ARG A 177 -8.04 5.82 -13.03
C ARG A 177 -9.44 5.47 -13.54
N GLU A 178 -9.56 4.53 -14.49
CA GLU A 178 -10.84 4.05 -15.03
C GLU A 178 -11.55 3.09 -14.04
N HIS A 179 -10.77 2.38 -13.22
CA HIS A 179 -11.24 1.39 -12.25
C HIS A 179 -10.69 1.70 -10.84
N PRO A 180 -11.22 2.72 -10.13
CA PRO A 180 -10.69 3.17 -8.84
C PRO A 180 -10.87 2.12 -7.71
N ASP A 181 -11.69 1.11 -7.93
CA ASP A 181 -11.86 -0.04 -7.04
C ASP A 181 -10.84 -1.17 -7.29
N THR A 182 -9.81 -0.93 -8.13
CA THR A 182 -8.75 -1.92 -8.41
C THR A 182 -8.10 -2.41 -7.12
N ARG A 183 -7.95 -3.73 -6.98
CA ARG A 183 -7.30 -4.39 -5.84
C ARG A 183 -6.07 -5.17 -6.22
N LEU A 184 -6.08 -5.80 -7.39
CA LEU A 184 -5.04 -6.72 -7.82
C LEU A 184 -4.66 -6.47 -9.27
N ILE A 185 -3.35 -6.37 -9.51
CA ILE A 185 -2.75 -6.36 -10.86
C ILE A 185 -1.81 -7.56 -10.95
N ILE A 186 -2.04 -8.44 -11.91
CA ILE A 186 -1.21 -9.63 -12.14
C ILE A 186 -0.39 -9.43 -13.40
N VAL A 187 0.90 -9.72 -13.34
CA VAL A 187 1.82 -9.70 -14.49
C VAL A 187 2.35 -11.12 -14.71
N ASP A 188 1.85 -11.83 -15.72
CA ASP A 188 2.26 -13.20 -16.08
C ASP A 188 2.84 -13.22 -17.50
N THR A 189 4.18 -13.12 -17.66
CA THR A 189 5.23 -13.13 -16.65
C THR A 189 6.00 -11.81 -16.60
N LEU A 190 6.68 -11.57 -15.47
CA LEU A 190 7.55 -10.41 -15.28
C LEU A 190 8.56 -10.23 -16.44
N GLN A 191 9.06 -11.34 -16.99
CA GLN A 191 10.05 -11.32 -18.08
C GLN A 191 9.54 -10.64 -19.35
N LYS A 192 8.23 -10.63 -19.59
CA LYS A 192 7.61 -10.03 -20.79
C LYS A 192 7.52 -8.50 -20.74
N VAL A 193 7.61 -7.91 -19.57
CA VAL A 193 7.52 -6.46 -19.36
C VAL A 193 8.86 -5.82 -19.02
N ARG A 194 9.95 -6.60 -18.94
CA ARG A 194 11.30 -6.10 -18.76
C ARG A 194 11.91 -5.63 -20.08
N GLU A 195 12.62 -4.52 -20.04
CA GLU A 195 13.47 -4.14 -21.18
C GLU A 195 14.59 -5.16 -21.36
N THR A 196 14.74 -5.67 -22.57
CA THR A 196 15.84 -6.54 -22.98
C THR A 196 17.06 -5.68 -23.33
N ALA A 197 17.65 -5.03 -22.34
CA ALA A 197 18.90 -4.32 -22.52
C ALA A 197 20.08 -5.31 -22.34
N GLY A 198 20.49 -5.96 -23.44
CA GLY A 198 21.74 -6.75 -23.55
C GLY A 198 21.86 -7.94 -22.58
N ASP A 199 22.95 -8.71 -22.70
CA ASP A 199 23.26 -9.91 -21.89
C ASP A 199 23.54 -9.67 -20.40
N ASN A 200 23.39 -8.45 -19.90
CA ASN A 200 23.61 -8.09 -18.50
C ASN A 200 22.29 -8.01 -17.71
N TYR A 201 21.76 -9.17 -17.33
CA TYR A 201 20.81 -9.26 -16.21
C TYR A 201 21.54 -8.85 -14.93
N SER A 202 21.56 -7.54 -14.62
CA SER A 202 22.21 -7.05 -13.41
C SER A 202 21.22 -7.01 -12.24
N TYR A 203 21.73 -7.26 -11.04
CA TYR A 203 21.03 -7.06 -9.78
C TYR A 203 20.32 -5.67 -9.71
N SER A 204 20.97 -4.62 -10.22
CA SER A 204 20.46 -3.26 -10.21
C SER A 204 19.20 -3.08 -11.08
N SER A 205 19.12 -3.75 -12.25
CA SER A 205 17.94 -3.64 -13.11
C SER A 205 16.71 -4.32 -12.51
N ASP A 206 16.89 -5.45 -11.86
CA ASP A 206 15.81 -6.18 -11.17
C ASP A 206 15.27 -5.36 -9.99
N TYR A 207 16.19 -4.76 -9.22
CA TYR A 207 15.86 -3.89 -8.10
C TYR A 207 15.06 -2.65 -8.54
N GLU A 208 15.48 -2.00 -9.63
CA GLU A 208 14.81 -0.81 -10.17
C GLU A 208 13.40 -1.12 -10.68
N VAL A 209 13.25 -2.24 -11.40
CA VAL A 209 11.95 -2.69 -11.95
C VAL A 209 10.94 -2.94 -10.84
N ILE A 210 11.32 -3.74 -9.82
CA ILE A 210 10.42 -4.03 -8.68
C ILE A 210 10.16 -2.76 -7.88
N GLY A 211 11.17 -1.90 -7.69
CA GLY A 211 11.05 -0.63 -7.00
C GLY A 211 9.99 0.30 -7.61
N LYS A 212 9.96 0.44 -8.94
CA LYS A 212 8.94 1.22 -9.65
C LYS A 212 7.53 0.63 -9.46
N LEU A 213 7.38 -0.67 -9.62
CA LEU A 213 6.10 -1.35 -9.43
C LEU A 213 5.61 -1.26 -7.99
N LYS A 214 6.53 -1.37 -7.02
CA LYS A 214 6.21 -1.17 -5.60
C LYS A 214 5.73 0.25 -5.32
N GLN A 215 6.44 1.28 -5.82
CA GLN A 215 6.02 2.68 -5.66
C GLN A 215 4.62 2.90 -6.24
N PHE A 216 4.32 2.30 -7.40
CA PHE A 216 2.98 2.34 -7.97
C PHE A 216 1.95 1.66 -7.05
N ALA A 217 2.24 0.46 -6.56
CA ALA A 217 1.36 -0.30 -5.69
C ALA A 217 1.07 0.45 -4.38
N ASP A 218 2.09 1.06 -3.77
CA ASP A 218 1.97 1.86 -2.54
C ASP A 218 1.14 3.13 -2.78
N LYS A 219 1.37 3.83 -3.90
CA LYS A 219 0.64 5.05 -4.29
C LYS A 219 -0.86 4.79 -4.44
N HIS A 220 -1.24 3.67 -5.05
CA HIS A 220 -2.64 3.36 -5.38
C HIS A 220 -3.31 2.40 -4.38
N GLY A 221 -2.58 1.88 -3.39
CA GLY A 221 -3.12 0.93 -2.42
C GLY A 221 -3.58 -0.40 -3.04
N VAL A 222 -2.91 -0.82 -4.13
CA VAL A 222 -3.19 -2.06 -4.87
C VAL A 222 -2.12 -3.11 -4.61
N CYS A 223 -2.43 -4.40 -4.84
CA CYS A 223 -1.43 -5.46 -4.89
C CYS A 223 -0.98 -5.66 -6.35
N ILE A 224 0.33 -5.70 -6.60
CA ILE A 224 0.91 -6.14 -7.87
C ILE A 224 1.56 -7.50 -7.65
N LEU A 225 1.01 -8.54 -8.30
CA LEU A 225 1.51 -9.91 -8.22
C LEU A 225 2.28 -10.27 -9.49
N LEU A 226 3.57 -10.46 -9.37
CA LEU A 226 4.50 -10.72 -10.45
C LEU A 226 4.80 -12.21 -10.56
N VAL A 227 4.41 -12.86 -11.66
CA VAL A 227 4.74 -14.26 -11.90
C VAL A 227 6.16 -14.35 -12.45
N HIS A 228 6.98 -15.19 -11.82
CA HIS A 228 8.38 -15.37 -12.18
C HIS A 228 8.78 -16.85 -12.22
N HIS A 229 9.83 -17.18 -12.99
CA HIS A 229 10.37 -18.53 -13.06
C HIS A 229 11.58 -18.71 -12.16
N THR A 230 11.63 -19.82 -11.41
CA THR A 230 12.82 -20.18 -10.64
C THR A 230 13.92 -20.75 -11.52
N ARG A 231 15.19 -20.58 -11.13
CA ARG A 231 16.33 -21.28 -11.73
C ARG A 231 16.36 -22.75 -11.29
N LYS A 232 17.04 -23.59 -12.08
CA LYS A 232 17.15 -25.04 -11.85
C LYS A 232 18.20 -25.42 -10.78
N GLN A 233 18.95 -24.48 -10.22
CA GLN A 233 20.01 -24.78 -9.25
C GLN A 233 19.40 -25.01 -7.86
N PRO A 234 19.74 -26.11 -7.16
CA PRO A 234 19.37 -26.29 -5.77
C PRO A 234 20.07 -25.23 -4.92
N ALA A 235 19.32 -24.57 -4.04
CA ALA A 235 19.87 -23.63 -3.06
C ALA A 235 19.60 -24.16 -1.65
N GLY A 236 20.43 -23.76 -0.69
CA GLY A 236 20.25 -24.12 0.72
C GLY A 236 18.97 -23.53 1.33
N ASP A 237 18.62 -22.31 0.94
CA ASP A 237 17.34 -21.68 1.19
C ASP A 237 16.45 -21.77 -0.06
N THR A 238 15.21 -22.18 0.13
CA THR A 238 14.22 -22.37 -0.95
C THR A 238 13.95 -21.07 -1.70
N PHE A 239 13.97 -19.93 -1.04
CA PHE A 239 13.74 -18.62 -1.65
C PHE A 239 14.93 -18.09 -2.45
N GLU A 240 16.14 -18.56 -2.21
CA GLU A 240 17.31 -18.26 -3.08
C GLU A 240 17.15 -18.80 -4.50
N MET A 241 16.23 -19.75 -4.71
CA MET A 241 15.88 -20.27 -6.04
C MET A 241 15.06 -19.26 -6.86
N ILE A 242 14.51 -18.21 -6.24
CA ILE A 242 13.78 -17.15 -6.94
C ILE A 242 14.80 -16.30 -7.69
N SER A 243 15.10 -16.72 -8.90
CA SER A 243 15.98 -16.09 -9.88
C SER A 243 17.26 -15.43 -9.34
N GLY A 244 18.33 -15.78 -9.80
CA GLY A 244 19.65 -15.20 -9.92
C GLY A 244 20.08 -13.92 -9.23
N THR A 245 19.22 -13.21 -8.59
CA THR A 245 19.55 -12.04 -7.79
C THR A 245 18.69 -11.99 -6.54
N THR A 246 19.32 -11.94 -5.37
CA THR A 246 18.70 -11.58 -4.09
C THR A 246 17.96 -10.23 -4.15
N GLY A 247 18.14 -9.46 -5.25
CA GLY A 247 17.53 -8.17 -5.49
C GLY A 247 16.01 -8.18 -5.65
N LEU A 248 15.46 -9.21 -6.29
CA LEU A 248 14.01 -9.30 -6.49
C LEU A 248 13.26 -9.45 -5.16
N LEU A 249 13.72 -10.35 -4.30
CA LEU A 249 13.13 -10.56 -2.97
C LEU A 249 13.35 -9.36 -2.04
N GLY A 250 14.53 -8.75 -2.09
CA GLY A 250 14.87 -7.62 -1.21
C GLY A 250 13.97 -6.41 -1.41
N CYS A 251 13.44 -6.21 -2.61
CA CYS A 251 12.54 -5.08 -2.94
C CYS A 251 11.06 -5.39 -2.75
N ALA A 252 10.65 -6.64 -2.94
CA ALA A 252 9.25 -7.04 -2.81
C ALA A 252 8.76 -6.96 -1.36
N ASP A 253 7.45 -6.74 -1.20
CA ASP A 253 6.80 -6.77 0.11
C ASP A 253 6.51 -8.20 0.57
N GLY A 254 6.43 -9.14 -0.37
CA GLY A 254 6.31 -10.55 -0.07
C GLY A 254 6.59 -11.43 -1.28
N ALA A 255 6.72 -12.72 -1.02
CA ALA A 255 6.93 -13.73 -2.04
C ALA A 255 6.14 -15.01 -1.74
N LEU A 256 5.67 -15.62 -2.81
CA LEU A 256 5.01 -16.91 -2.84
C LEU A 256 5.86 -17.85 -3.68
N LEU A 257 6.37 -18.93 -3.10
CA LEU A 257 7.19 -19.91 -3.80
C LEU A 257 6.40 -21.21 -3.98
N MET A 258 6.02 -21.49 -5.21
CA MET A 258 5.30 -22.71 -5.58
C MET A 258 6.27 -23.82 -5.96
N GLN A 259 6.14 -24.99 -5.33
CA GLN A 259 7.00 -26.16 -5.58
C GLN A 259 6.18 -27.43 -5.74
N LYS A 260 6.70 -28.38 -6.51
CA LYS A 260 6.20 -29.76 -6.60
C LYS A 260 7.34 -30.73 -6.41
N GLU A 261 7.12 -31.80 -5.66
CA GLU A 261 8.10 -32.87 -5.49
C GLU A 261 8.31 -33.60 -6.82
N LYS A 262 7.21 -33.95 -7.50
CA LYS A 262 7.23 -34.55 -8.86
C LYS A 262 6.32 -33.78 -9.79
N ARG A 263 6.72 -33.65 -11.06
CA ARG A 263 5.91 -32.95 -12.08
C ARG A 263 4.53 -33.56 -12.31
N THR A 264 4.42 -34.86 -12.12
CA THR A 264 3.20 -35.64 -12.30
C THR A 264 2.25 -35.56 -11.11
N ASP A 265 2.73 -35.10 -9.96
CA ASP A 265 1.90 -35.01 -8.76
C ASP A 265 0.83 -33.93 -8.92
N GLY A 266 -0.40 -34.25 -8.54
CA GLY A 266 -1.46 -33.28 -8.34
C GLY A 266 -1.19 -32.33 -7.17
N LYS A 267 -0.16 -32.59 -6.34
CA LYS A 267 0.14 -31.83 -5.11
C LYS A 267 1.24 -30.81 -5.33
N ALA A 268 1.15 -29.71 -4.59
CA ALA A 268 2.17 -28.67 -4.54
C ALA A 268 2.29 -28.10 -3.13
N THR A 269 3.43 -27.48 -2.82
CA THR A 269 3.56 -26.57 -1.68
C THR A 269 3.63 -25.15 -2.17
N LEU A 270 3.08 -24.23 -1.38
CA LEU A 270 3.18 -22.80 -1.57
C LEU A 270 3.74 -22.20 -0.28
N ASP A 271 5.03 -21.86 -0.30
CA ASP A 271 5.66 -21.13 0.78
C ASP A 271 5.37 -19.63 0.61
N VAL A 272 4.90 -18.98 1.65
CA VAL A 272 4.51 -17.57 1.65
C VAL A 272 5.31 -16.85 2.71
N VAL A 273 5.99 -15.77 2.32
CA VAL A 273 6.71 -14.85 3.22
C VAL A 273 6.37 -13.41 2.88
N GLY A 274 6.36 -12.53 3.86
CA GLY A 274 6.07 -11.13 3.62
C GLY A 274 6.30 -10.24 4.83
N ARG A 275 6.36 -8.92 4.59
CA ARG A 275 6.59 -7.92 5.65
C ARG A 275 5.39 -7.76 6.58
N ASP A 276 4.17 -7.91 6.03
CA ASP A 276 2.91 -7.61 6.72
C ASP A 276 2.13 -8.89 7.09
N GLN A 277 2.74 -10.07 6.91
CA GLN A 277 2.12 -11.36 7.15
C GLN A 277 3.11 -12.37 7.74
N PRO A 278 2.65 -13.34 8.53
CA PRO A 278 3.50 -14.40 9.05
C PRO A 278 3.93 -15.35 7.94
N ASP A 279 5.11 -15.92 8.08
CA ASP A 279 5.60 -16.97 7.20
C ASP A 279 4.73 -18.22 7.34
N GLN A 280 4.37 -18.83 6.21
CA GLN A 280 3.51 -20.00 6.20
C GLN A 280 3.82 -20.92 5.03
N ARG A 281 3.51 -22.21 5.19
CA ARG A 281 3.53 -23.20 4.12
C ARG A 281 2.14 -23.79 3.93
N LEU A 282 1.62 -23.64 2.70
CA LEU A 282 0.35 -24.19 2.28
C LEU A 282 0.60 -25.46 1.46
N TYR A 283 -0.16 -26.50 1.75
CA TYR A 283 -0.15 -27.75 1.01
C TYR A 283 -1.39 -27.77 0.13
N LEU A 284 -1.15 -27.80 -1.18
CA LEU A 284 -2.19 -27.68 -2.19
C LEU A 284 -2.34 -28.97 -2.99
N SER A 285 -3.57 -29.36 -3.30
CA SER A 285 -3.91 -30.36 -4.31
C SER A 285 -4.60 -29.69 -5.49
N LYS A 286 -4.36 -30.21 -6.69
CA LYS A 286 -4.98 -29.70 -7.89
C LYS A 286 -6.16 -30.56 -8.26
N ASP A 287 -7.37 -29.97 -8.27
CA ASP A 287 -8.54 -30.61 -8.86
C ASP A 287 -8.28 -30.87 -10.35
N GLN A 288 -8.53 -32.11 -10.79
CA GLN A 288 -8.24 -32.56 -12.15
C GLN A 288 -9.35 -32.17 -13.14
N GLU A 289 -10.55 -31.92 -12.65
CA GLU A 289 -11.69 -31.53 -13.48
C GLU A 289 -11.65 -30.02 -13.78
N HIS A 290 -11.63 -29.20 -12.73
CA HIS A 290 -11.67 -27.75 -12.85
C HIS A 290 -10.28 -27.09 -12.87
N LEU A 291 -9.20 -27.84 -12.63
CA LEU A 291 -7.80 -27.35 -12.61
C LEU A 291 -7.54 -26.25 -11.57
N VAL A 292 -8.40 -26.09 -10.57
CA VAL A 292 -8.21 -25.19 -9.44
C VAL A 292 -7.33 -25.83 -8.37
N TRP A 293 -6.72 -25.01 -7.55
CA TRP A 293 -5.93 -25.45 -6.41
C TRP A 293 -6.80 -25.43 -5.15
N GLU A 294 -6.79 -26.51 -4.42
CA GLU A 294 -7.49 -26.69 -3.16
C GLU A 294 -6.48 -26.74 -2.01
N LEU A 295 -6.82 -26.14 -0.89
CA LEU A 295 -5.97 -26.17 0.31
C LEU A 295 -6.23 -27.43 1.11
N GLU A 296 -5.25 -28.35 1.18
CA GLU A 296 -5.32 -29.53 2.04
C GLU A 296 -5.02 -29.20 3.51
N ARG A 297 -4.00 -28.37 3.74
CA ARG A 297 -3.61 -27.89 5.08
C ARG A 297 -2.71 -26.67 4.99
N ALA A 298 -2.72 -25.85 6.03
CA ALA A 298 -1.76 -24.78 6.25
C ALA A 298 -0.86 -25.11 7.45
N LYS A 299 0.44 -24.89 7.33
CA LYS A 299 1.39 -24.90 8.44
C LYS A 299 1.85 -23.47 8.62
N ASN A 300 1.36 -22.84 9.67
CA ASN A 300 1.68 -21.47 10.00
C ASN A 300 2.61 -21.46 11.20
N GLU A 301 3.69 -20.72 11.14
CA GLU A 301 4.43 -20.28 12.31
C GLU A 301 3.70 -19.07 12.91
N LEU A 302 2.48 -19.30 13.40
CA LEU A 302 1.68 -18.25 13.99
C LEU A 302 2.25 -17.91 15.38
N TRP A 303 3.07 -16.85 15.44
CA TRP A 303 3.18 -16.08 16.66
C TRP A 303 1.89 -15.26 16.81
N LYS A 304 0.91 -15.80 17.51
CA LYS A 304 -0.26 -15.00 17.94
C LYS A 304 0.22 -14.00 18.97
N GLN A 305 0.05 -12.73 18.68
CA GLN A 305 0.26 -11.70 19.68
C GLN A 305 -0.64 -12.02 20.89
N PRO A 306 -0.11 -11.94 22.13
CA PRO A 306 -0.92 -12.19 23.30
C PRO A 306 -2.12 -11.23 23.36
N PRO A 307 -3.25 -11.66 23.97
CA PRO A 307 -4.38 -10.76 24.20
C PRO A 307 -3.95 -9.47 24.86
N ASP A 308 -4.48 -8.35 24.40
CA ASP A 308 -4.16 -7.01 24.92
C ASP A 308 -5.29 -6.55 25.84
N PRO A 309 -5.05 -6.41 27.16
CA PRO A 309 -6.09 -6.06 28.11
C PRO A 309 -6.79 -4.73 27.84
N VAL A 310 -6.05 -3.76 27.23
CA VAL A 310 -6.60 -2.45 26.88
C VAL A 310 -7.57 -2.58 25.71
N LEU A 311 -7.18 -3.33 24.66
CA LEU A 311 -8.04 -3.55 23.50
C LEU A 311 -9.29 -4.35 23.87
N GLU A 312 -9.17 -5.35 24.75
CA GLU A 312 -10.30 -6.10 25.32
C GLU A 312 -11.23 -5.19 26.15
N ALA A 313 -10.68 -4.26 26.93
CA ALA A 313 -11.49 -3.30 27.68
C ALA A 313 -12.27 -2.36 26.76
N VAL A 314 -11.63 -1.86 25.68
CA VAL A 314 -12.29 -1.06 24.67
C VAL A 314 -13.39 -1.85 23.95
N SER A 315 -13.16 -3.10 23.60
CA SER A 315 -14.17 -3.94 22.93
C SER A 315 -15.40 -4.23 23.77
N LYS A 316 -15.26 -4.25 25.11
CA LYS A 316 -16.39 -4.39 26.02
C LYS A 316 -17.20 -3.10 26.16
N MET A 317 -16.56 -1.94 25.93
CA MET A 317 -17.20 -0.63 26.02
C MET A 317 -17.99 -0.28 24.76
N VAL A 318 -17.49 -0.71 23.59
CA VAL A 318 -18.09 -0.41 22.28
C VAL A 318 -18.43 -1.73 21.58
N SER A 319 -19.72 -1.97 21.37
CA SER A 319 -20.28 -3.25 20.87
C SER A 319 -21.46 -2.99 19.92
N ALA A 320 -22.06 -4.03 19.37
CA ALA A 320 -23.27 -3.90 18.55
C ALA A 320 -24.44 -3.20 19.27
N GLU A 321 -24.53 -3.34 20.60
CA GLU A 321 -25.57 -2.72 21.44
C GLU A 321 -25.26 -1.25 21.77
N ASN A 322 -23.97 -0.90 21.83
CA ASN A 322 -23.46 0.44 22.07
C ASN A 322 -22.39 0.81 21.03
N PRO A 323 -22.80 1.17 19.80
CA PRO A 323 -21.89 1.18 18.67
C PRO A 323 -20.91 2.37 18.62
N ASP A 324 -21.16 3.43 19.34
CA ASP A 324 -20.34 4.65 19.28
C ASP A 324 -19.98 5.17 20.68
N TRP A 325 -18.74 5.63 20.80
CA TRP A 325 -18.26 6.41 21.94
C TRP A 325 -17.39 7.57 21.44
N GLU A 326 -17.59 8.78 21.99
CA GLU A 326 -16.73 9.93 21.71
C GLU A 326 -16.41 10.68 23.02
N GLY A 327 -15.13 11.01 23.22
CA GLY A 327 -14.68 11.73 24.38
C GLY A 327 -13.23 12.21 24.29
N SER A 328 -12.74 12.85 25.35
CA SER A 328 -11.33 13.20 25.52
C SER A 328 -10.51 11.96 25.90
N PRO A 329 -9.18 11.99 25.74
CA PRO A 329 -8.30 10.93 26.23
C PRO A 329 -8.43 10.66 27.74
N THR A 330 -8.71 11.70 28.53
CA THR A 330 -8.89 11.60 29.99
C THR A 330 -10.20 10.87 30.32
N GLU A 331 -11.30 11.24 29.68
CA GLU A 331 -12.60 10.57 29.83
C GLU A 331 -12.52 9.08 29.42
N LEU A 332 -11.72 8.76 28.37
CA LEU A 332 -11.49 7.37 27.98
C LEU A 332 -10.74 6.58 29.07
N ALA A 333 -9.66 7.15 29.63
CA ALA A 333 -8.89 6.50 30.68
C ALA A 333 -9.74 6.24 31.94
N GLU A 334 -10.61 7.17 32.31
CA GLU A 334 -11.55 7.03 33.42
C GLU A 334 -12.59 5.94 33.11
N THR A 335 -13.16 5.92 31.90
CA THR A 335 -14.15 4.93 31.50
C THR A 335 -13.57 3.52 31.48
N LEU A 336 -12.33 3.36 31.01
CA LEU A 336 -11.63 2.07 30.98
C LEU A 336 -11.10 1.64 32.36
N GLN A 337 -11.13 2.52 33.36
CA GLN A 337 -10.60 2.30 34.72
C GLN A 337 -9.16 1.76 34.70
N THR A 338 -8.32 2.33 33.80
CA THR A 338 -6.95 1.87 33.61
C THR A 338 -5.96 2.72 34.43
N ASP A 339 -4.95 2.07 35.01
CA ASP A 339 -3.83 2.74 35.67
C ASP A 339 -2.81 3.35 34.68
N MET A 340 -3.04 3.16 33.38
CA MET A 340 -2.15 3.68 32.34
C MET A 340 -2.29 5.21 32.22
N ALA A 341 -1.16 5.92 32.25
CA ALA A 341 -1.16 7.37 32.04
C ALA A 341 -1.83 7.73 30.69
N VAL A 342 -2.65 8.78 30.69
CA VAL A 342 -3.49 9.19 29.53
C VAL A 342 -2.72 9.28 28.22
N ASN A 343 -1.52 9.88 28.24
CA ASN A 343 -0.68 10.00 27.05
C ASN A 343 -0.18 8.63 26.54
N ARG A 344 0.16 7.72 27.47
CA ARG A 344 0.58 6.36 27.12
C ARG A 344 -0.58 5.55 26.56
N LEU A 345 -1.78 5.67 27.12
CA LEU A 345 -3.00 5.04 26.60
C LEU A 345 -3.30 5.49 25.19
N THR A 346 -3.23 6.79 24.91
CA THR A 346 -3.47 7.35 23.58
C THR A 346 -2.48 6.81 22.56
N LYS A 347 -1.16 6.84 22.87
CA LYS A 347 -0.12 6.28 21.98
C LYS A 347 -0.30 4.77 21.77
N HIS A 348 -0.68 4.05 22.81
CA HIS A 348 -0.96 2.61 22.73
C HIS A 348 -2.12 2.31 21.76
N LEU A 349 -3.22 3.06 21.85
CA LEU A 349 -4.36 2.91 20.95
C LEU A 349 -4.06 3.37 19.53
N ASN A 350 -3.27 4.45 19.34
CA ASN A 350 -2.82 4.91 18.02
C ASN A 350 -2.09 3.78 17.26
N VAL A 351 -1.13 3.12 17.93
CA VAL A 351 -0.32 2.04 17.35
C VAL A 351 -1.16 0.79 17.08
N ASN A 352 -2.11 0.48 17.95
CA ASN A 352 -2.94 -0.72 17.88
C ASN A 352 -4.30 -0.50 17.20
N ALA A 353 -4.54 0.64 16.54
CA ALA A 353 -5.81 0.96 15.89
C ALA A 353 -6.23 -0.10 14.84
N GLY A 354 -5.27 -0.60 14.07
CA GLY A 354 -5.50 -1.67 13.11
C GLY A 354 -5.90 -2.99 13.77
N ARG A 355 -5.22 -3.35 14.86
CA ARG A 355 -5.51 -4.55 15.64
C ARG A 355 -6.90 -4.49 16.31
N LEU A 356 -7.25 -3.32 16.84
CA LEU A 356 -8.57 -3.07 17.42
C LEU A 356 -9.70 -3.28 16.40
N LEU A 357 -9.47 -2.84 15.16
CA LEU A 357 -10.42 -3.05 14.07
C LEU A 357 -10.51 -4.52 13.65
N GLU A 358 -9.38 -5.21 13.49
CA GLU A 358 -9.34 -6.60 13.00
C GLU A 358 -9.84 -7.62 14.04
N GLU A 359 -9.43 -7.49 15.30
CA GLU A 359 -9.75 -8.47 16.36
C GLU A 359 -11.10 -8.18 17.03
N HIS A 360 -11.51 -6.90 17.10
CA HIS A 360 -12.65 -6.49 17.90
C HIS A 360 -13.72 -5.71 17.12
N HIS A 361 -13.51 -5.48 15.82
CA HIS A 361 -14.41 -4.72 14.94
C HIS A 361 -14.68 -3.27 15.42
N VAL A 362 -13.74 -2.68 16.13
CA VAL A 362 -13.84 -1.33 16.63
C VAL A 362 -12.89 -0.41 15.88
N LYS A 363 -13.44 0.56 15.15
CA LYS A 363 -12.68 1.62 14.49
C LYS A 363 -12.31 2.68 15.49
N TYR A 364 -11.02 2.99 15.59
CA TYR A 364 -10.46 4.04 16.43
C TYR A 364 -10.03 5.24 15.60
N GLU A 365 -10.45 6.44 16.01
CA GLU A 365 -10.04 7.70 15.42
C GLU A 365 -9.58 8.67 16.53
N ASN A 366 -8.45 9.34 16.31
CA ASN A 366 -7.93 10.36 17.19
C ASN A 366 -7.70 11.64 16.39
N LYS A 367 -8.44 12.71 16.73
CA LYS A 367 -8.40 14.00 16.02
C LYS A 367 -8.15 15.13 16.98
N THR A 368 -7.23 16.02 16.62
CA THR A 368 -7.01 17.28 17.33
C THR A 368 -8.00 18.32 16.77
N LYS A 369 -8.83 18.90 17.64
CA LYS A 369 -9.74 20.02 17.34
C LYS A 369 -9.28 21.24 18.15
N HIS A 370 -9.78 22.45 17.83
CA HIS A 370 -9.50 23.67 18.59
C HIS A 370 -9.76 23.54 20.11
N ALA A 371 -10.66 22.65 20.53
CA ALA A 371 -11.00 22.36 21.92
C ALA A 371 -10.18 21.22 22.54
N GLY A 372 -9.09 20.75 21.90
CA GLY A 372 -8.24 19.64 22.35
C GLY A 372 -8.43 18.34 21.55
N ARG A 373 -7.73 17.30 22.00
CA ARG A 373 -7.80 15.96 21.37
C ARG A 373 -9.15 15.30 21.65
N ARG A 374 -9.75 14.70 20.63
CA ARG A 374 -10.98 13.90 20.69
C ARG A 374 -10.74 12.52 20.12
N ILE A 375 -11.15 11.51 20.87
CA ILE A 375 -11.11 10.10 20.46
C ILE A 375 -12.54 9.69 20.11
N ARG A 376 -12.69 8.99 18.98
CA ARG A 376 -13.93 8.36 18.59
C ARG A 376 -13.69 6.87 18.37
N LEU A 377 -14.56 6.07 18.96
CA LEU A 377 -14.62 4.62 18.79
C LEU A 377 -15.96 4.28 18.14
N THR A 378 -15.94 3.47 17.09
CA THR A 378 -17.15 3.06 16.37
C THR A 378 -17.11 1.56 16.12
N TYR A 379 -18.13 0.84 16.58
CA TYR A 379 -18.29 -0.57 16.27
C TYR A 379 -18.72 -0.74 14.82
N MET A 380 -17.96 -1.55 14.06
CA MET A 380 -18.21 -1.82 12.64
C MET A 380 -18.97 -3.14 12.53
N VAL A 381 -20.24 -3.06 12.13
CA VAL A 381 -21.03 -4.25 11.85
C VAL A 381 -20.41 -4.98 10.66
N VAL A 382 -19.97 -6.21 10.88
CA VAL A 382 -19.58 -7.10 9.79
C VAL A 382 -20.89 -7.68 9.23
N GLU A 383 -21.37 -7.15 8.11
CA GLU A 383 -22.44 -7.80 7.36
C GLU A 383 -21.89 -9.14 6.85
N LEU A 384 -22.25 -10.21 7.54
CA LEU A 384 -22.07 -11.54 7.00
C LEU A 384 -23.00 -11.65 5.78
N PRO A 385 -22.51 -12.08 4.61
CA PRO A 385 -23.39 -12.33 3.48
C PRO A 385 -24.44 -13.34 3.92
N VAL A 386 -25.71 -12.96 3.86
CA VAL A 386 -26.83 -13.86 4.09
C VAL A 386 -26.77 -14.91 2.99
N VAL A 387 -26.36 -16.11 3.33
CA VAL A 387 -26.54 -17.27 2.46
C VAL A 387 -28.04 -17.58 2.50
N GLU A 388 -28.76 -17.12 1.49
CA GLU A 388 -30.11 -17.61 1.24
C GLU A 388 -30.02 -19.10 0.92
N VAL A 389 -30.34 -19.92 1.90
CA VAL A 389 -30.59 -21.35 1.69
C VAL A 389 -31.94 -21.41 0.97
N THR A 390 -31.91 -21.47 -0.36
CA THR A 390 -33.09 -21.89 -1.14
C THR A 390 -33.26 -23.38 -0.96
N GLU A 391 -34.36 -23.77 -0.30
CA GLU A 391 -34.87 -25.13 -0.22
C GLU A 391 -35.21 -25.72 -1.62
#